data_c1e26e1d8afa158b9d88b4b5794cc248
#
_entry.id   c1e26e1d8afa158b9d88b4b5794cc248
#
_cell.length_a   1.000
_cell.length_b   1.000
_cell.length_c   1.000
_cell.angle_alpha   90.00
_cell.angle_beta   90.00
_cell.angle_gamma   90.00
#
_symmetry.space_group_name_H-M   'P 1'
#
loop_
_entity.id
_entity.type
_entity.pdbx_description
1 polymer ?
#
loop_
_entity_poly.entity_id
_entity_poly.type
_entity_poly.pdbx_seq_one_letter_code
_entity_poly.pdbx_strand_id
1 'polypeptide(L)'
;MPRKPWQLPAQNTLPYLLLTLTALCGEYPIRQISHLPGGSAYLESVVTALRRDGLLRTFSKDGLRGLRLTSSAKRLLLADAPEWFSAYLTGSSEPNKLKSEIPRRLRLHRMAEILTIMHNADIPAFPWEKAPFSAASQSAAIPAYYTSREVKEIGPQGTKIKSSRATGILLTDGGIFLTYNTAKAQMKWEYKAELRFKALLQTEGVMPDAEISGIVFGSTMEQLSILTQPDAHSYFLLDGSFPHFYYLTNDRYGEAILRLLCDTQQRRTLDVILADGLHEGIPNWRVENDAIDSEGNPVLFAYTCDFPRIRRFDTALELHGMTGTLICFDYQEEALREICGQCVMLQSIDFQQFERSVLYS
;
A
#
# COMPACT_ATOMS: atom_id res chain seq x y z
N MET A 1 -43.65 18.49 -1.41
CA MET A 1 -42.92 18.41 -2.67
C MET A 1 -42.54 16.95 -2.92
N PRO A 2 -42.73 16.38 -4.11
CA PRO A 2 -42.30 15.03 -4.42
C PRO A 2 -40.76 14.98 -4.28
N ARG A 3 -40.24 13.96 -3.57
CA ARG A 3 -38.79 13.75 -3.49
C ARG A 3 -38.26 13.52 -4.89
N LYS A 4 -37.22 14.27 -5.29
CA LYS A 4 -36.48 14.00 -6.53
C LYS A 4 -36.07 12.51 -6.52
N PRO A 5 -36.24 11.79 -7.64
CA PRO A 5 -35.77 10.41 -7.70
C PRO A 5 -34.27 10.38 -7.41
N TRP A 6 -33.83 9.43 -6.60
CA TRP A 6 -32.39 9.22 -6.33
C TRP A 6 -31.67 8.87 -7.63
N GLN A 7 -30.59 9.60 -7.91
CA GLN A 7 -29.81 9.42 -9.11
C GLN A 7 -28.32 9.30 -8.74
N LEU A 8 -27.60 8.42 -9.41
CA LEU A 8 -26.16 8.31 -9.25
C LEU A 8 -25.45 9.50 -9.93
N PRO A 9 -24.31 9.94 -9.38
CA PRO A 9 -23.37 10.80 -10.10
C PRO A 9 -22.85 10.10 -11.36
N ALA A 10 -22.31 10.86 -12.31
CA ALA A 10 -21.65 10.28 -13.48
C ALA A 10 -20.42 9.43 -13.09
N GLN A 11 -20.18 8.31 -13.76
CA GLN A 11 -19.16 7.30 -13.38
C GLN A 11 -17.75 7.90 -13.27
N ASN A 12 -17.34 8.78 -14.17
CA ASN A 12 -15.99 9.38 -14.16
C ASN A 12 -15.88 10.62 -13.26
N THR A 13 -16.58 10.63 -12.13
CA THR A 13 -16.57 11.76 -11.20
C THR A 13 -16.15 11.33 -9.80
N LEU A 14 -15.55 12.25 -9.05
CA LEU A 14 -15.16 12.01 -7.66
C LEU A 14 -16.33 11.54 -6.76
N PRO A 15 -17.57 12.09 -6.88
CA PRO A 15 -18.71 11.53 -6.14
C PRO A 15 -18.97 10.06 -6.43
N TYR A 16 -18.87 9.62 -7.69
CA TYR A 16 -19.02 8.20 -8.06
C TYR A 16 -17.86 7.36 -7.52
N LEU A 17 -16.63 7.84 -7.63
CA LEU A 17 -15.45 7.19 -7.05
C LEU A 17 -15.62 6.95 -5.54
N LEU A 18 -16.09 7.94 -4.77
CA LEU A 18 -16.32 7.79 -3.34
C LEU A 18 -17.42 6.75 -3.03
N LEU A 19 -18.47 6.68 -3.84
CA LEU A 19 -19.49 5.63 -3.72
C LEU A 19 -18.89 4.25 -4.02
N THR A 20 -18.08 4.14 -5.05
CA THR A 20 -17.36 2.91 -5.46
C THR A 20 -16.43 2.42 -4.35
N LEU A 21 -15.54 3.26 -3.86
CA LEU A 21 -14.65 2.91 -2.75
C LEU A 21 -15.43 2.48 -1.51
N THR A 22 -16.54 3.18 -1.21
CA THR A 22 -17.42 2.81 -0.09
C THR A 22 -18.12 1.47 -0.33
N ALA A 23 -18.48 1.15 -1.58
CA ALA A 23 -19.08 -0.14 -1.94
C ALA A 23 -18.12 -1.30 -1.75
N LEU A 24 -16.88 -1.15 -2.25
CA LEU A 24 -15.86 -2.20 -2.18
C LEU A 24 -15.37 -2.46 -0.76
N CYS A 25 -15.20 -1.40 0.03
CA CYS A 25 -14.71 -1.49 1.42
C CYS A 25 -15.82 -1.69 2.45
N GLY A 26 -17.06 -1.29 2.14
CA GLY A 26 -18.21 -1.29 3.05
C GLY A 26 -18.28 -0.08 3.97
N GLU A 27 -17.17 0.46 4.42
CA GLU A 27 -17.09 1.70 5.20
C GLU A 27 -15.82 2.46 4.81
N TYR A 28 -15.99 3.72 4.37
CA TYR A 28 -14.89 4.61 4.00
C TYR A 28 -14.57 5.58 5.14
N PRO A 29 -13.33 5.63 5.67
CA PRO A 29 -12.97 6.47 6.81
C PRO A 29 -13.06 7.96 6.45
N ILE A 30 -13.70 8.77 7.30
CA ILE A 30 -13.81 10.22 7.03
C ILE A 30 -12.43 10.89 6.93
N ARG A 31 -11.46 10.44 7.72
CA ARG A 31 -10.08 10.96 7.67
C ARG A 31 -9.38 10.72 6.33
N GLN A 32 -9.79 9.70 5.57
CA GLN A 32 -9.20 9.36 4.28
C GLN A 32 -9.73 10.22 3.12
N ILE A 33 -10.76 11.03 3.35
CA ILE A 33 -11.34 11.90 2.31
C ILE A 33 -10.32 12.90 1.79
N SER A 34 -9.45 13.44 2.65
CA SER A 34 -8.40 14.38 2.28
C SER A 34 -7.32 13.80 1.36
N HIS A 35 -7.24 12.48 1.23
CA HIS A 35 -6.33 11.78 0.31
C HIS A 35 -6.95 11.55 -1.08
N LEU A 36 -8.23 11.85 -1.27
CA LEU A 36 -8.85 11.79 -2.59
C LEU A 36 -8.43 13.02 -3.42
N PRO A 37 -8.42 12.90 -4.76
CA PRO A 37 -8.06 14.02 -5.63
C PRO A 37 -9.03 15.21 -5.48
N GLY A 38 -8.49 16.41 -5.35
CA GLY A 38 -9.25 17.66 -5.23
C GLY A 38 -8.97 18.45 -3.95
N GLY A 39 -9.37 19.71 -3.94
CA GLY A 39 -9.21 20.57 -2.76
C GLY A 39 -10.21 20.25 -1.65
N SER A 40 -9.84 20.53 -0.39
CA SER A 40 -10.61 20.19 0.82
C SER A 40 -12.07 20.69 0.76
N ALA A 41 -12.31 21.94 0.33
CA ALA A 41 -13.64 22.50 0.21
C ALA A 41 -14.52 21.73 -0.81
N TYR A 42 -13.92 21.30 -1.93
CA TYR A 42 -14.61 20.49 -2.92
C TYR A 42 -14.95 19.10 -2.36
N LEU A 43 -14.00 18.44 -1.70
CA LEU A 43 -14.22 17.15 -1.06
C LEU A 43 -15.34 17.19 -0.01
N GLU A 44 -15.37 18.22 0.83
CA GLU A 44 -16.46 18.44 1.81
C GLU A 44 -17.81 18.66 1.13
N SER A 45 -17.84 19.42 0.03
CA SER A 45 -19.05 19.65 -0.74
C SER A 45 -19.59 18.35 -1.36
N VAL A 46 -18.72 17.49 -1.89
CA VAL A 46 -19.06 16.16 -2.43
C VAL A 46 -19.71 15.28 -1.36
N VAL A 47 -19.08 15.17 -0.19
CA VAL A 47 -19.62 14.37 0.93
C VAL A 47 -20.97 14.91 1.38
N THR A 48 -21.09 16.23 1.49
CA THR A 48 -22.35 16.89 1.89
C THR A 48 -23.45 16.64 0.89
N ALA A 49 -23.17 16.77 -0.41
CA ALA A 49 -24.11 16.48 -1.49
C ALA A 49 -24.59 15.02 -1.46
N LEU A 50 -23.66 14.06 -1.40
CA LEU A 50 -24.00 12.64 -1.36
C LEU A 50 -24.82 12.26 -0.13
N ARG A 51 -24.59 12.92 1.02
CA ARG A 51 -25.43 12.74 2.22
C ARG A 51 -26.81 13.37 2.08
N ARG A 52 -26.90 14.59 1.58
CA ARG A 52 -28.17 15.28 1.31
C ARG A 52 -29.02 14.50 0.31
N ASP A 53 -28.39 13.93 -0.72
CA ASP A 53 -29.04 13.15 -1.76
C ASP A 53 -29.36 11.71 -1.30
N GLY A 54 -29.07 11.38 -0.03
CA GLY A 54 -29.41 10.11 0.59
C GLY A 54 -28.63 8.90 0.06
N LEU A 55 -27.47 9.12 -0.56
CA LEU A 55 -26.59 8.05 -1.07
C LEU A 55 -25.58 7.58 -0.03
N LEU A 56 -25.06 8.49 0.81
CA LEU A 56 -24.16 8.17 1.92
C LEU A 56 -24.78 8.54 3.26
N ARG A 57 -24.33 7.85 4.29
CA ARG A 57 -24.60 8.21 5.70
C ARG A 57 -23.29 8.11 6.51
N THR A 58 -23.13 8.98 7.48
CA THR A 58 -22.06 8.85 8.47
C THR A 58 -22.43 7.83 9.54
N PHE A 59 -21.50 6.95 9.88
CA PHE A 59 -21.60 6.05 11.02
C PHE A 59 -20.49 6.36 12.01
N SER A 60 -20.86 6.66 13.27
CA SER A 60 -19.92 6.98 14.34
C SER A 60 -20.18 6.05 15.52
N LYS A 61 -19.12 5.44 16.04
CA LYS A 61 -19.16 4.61 17.26
C LYS A 61 -17.76 4.52 17.86
N ASP A 62 -17.66 4.73 19.15
CA ASP A 62 -16.41 4.62 19.93
C ASP A 62 -15.24 5.41 19.29
N GLY A 63 -15.50 6.67 18.90
CA GLY A 63 -14.54 7.57 18.28
C GLY A 63 -14.24 7.28 16.80
N LEU A 64 -14.61 6.13 16.27
CA LEU A 64 -14.38 5.78 14.88
C LEU A 64 -15.53 6.28 13.99
N ARG A 65 -15.18 7.09 12.97
CA ARG A 65 -16.14 7.69 12.03
C ARG A 65 -15.87 7.24 10.59
N GLY A 66 -16.93 6.80 9.91
CA GLY A 66 -16.85 6.38 8.51
C GLY A 66 -18.13 6.68 7.72
N LEU A 67 -18.01 6.70 6.41
CA LEU A 67 -19.12 6.80 5.47
C LEU A 67 -19.58 5.40 5.08
N ARG A 68 -20.89 5.21 5.00
CA ARG A 68 -21.53 3.96 4.57
C ARG A 68 -22.57 4.25 3.50
N LEU A 69 -22.71 3.35 2.53
CA LEU A 69 -23.80 3.41 1.57
C LEU A 69 -25.15 3.25 2.26
N THR A 70 -26.13 3.97 1.78
CA THR A 70 -27.54 3.74 2.10
C THR A 70 -28.08 2.54 1.30
N SER A 71 -29.24 2.01 1.70
CA SER A 71 -29.91 0.95 0.92
C SER A 71 -30.30 1.41 -0.48
N SER A 72 -30.62 2.71 -0.65
CA SER A 72 -30.91 3.30 -1.95
C SER A 72 -29.69 3.34 -2.85
N ALA A 73 -28.54 3.80 -2.32
CA ALA A 73 -27.28 3.82 -3.07
C ALA A 73 -26.86 2.41 -3.52
N LYS A 74 -26.99 1.40 -2.63
CA LYS A 74 -26.70 0.01 -2.99
C LYS A 74 -27.56 -0.49 -4.15
N ARG A 75 -28.88 -0.20 -4.12
CA ARG A 75 -29.78 -0.59 -5.22
C ARG A 75 -29.44 0.10 -6.53
N LEU A 76 -29.09 1.39 -6.47
CA LEU A 76 -28.71 2.14 -7.66
C LEU A 76 -27.42 1.64 -8.27
N LEU A 77 -26.38 1.40 -7.47
CA LEU A 77 -25.10 0.83 -7.94
C LEU A 77 -25.28 -0.56 -8.54
N LEU A 78 -26.13 -1.40 -7.93
CA LEU A 78 -26.43 -2.72 -8.46
C LEU A 78 -27.27 -2.67 -9.75
N ALA A 79 -28.05 -1.63 -9.96
CA ALA A 79 -28.81 -1.44 -11.19
C ALA A 79 -27.94 -0.83 -12.31
N ASP A 80 -26.94 -0.01 -11.94
CA ASP A 80 -26.02 0.68 -12.87
C ASP A 80 -24.97 -0.26 -13.44
N ALA A 81 -24.30 -1.03 -12.56
CA ALA A 81 -23.23 -1.97 -12.93
C ALA A 81 -23.28 -3.23 -12.05
N PRO A 82 -24.22 -4.14 -12.31
CA PRO A 82 -24.41 -5.36 -11.52
C PRO A 82 -23.17 -6.26 -11.52
N GLU A 83 -22.44 -6.34 -12.64
CA GLU A 83 -21.20 -7.10 -12.80
C GLU A 83 -20.08 -6.61 -11.86
N TRP A 84 -20.06 -5.31 -11.53
CA TRP A 84 -19.05 -4.72 -10.65
C TRP A 84 -19.39 -4.89 -9.16
N PHE A 85 -20.66 -4.68 -8.83
CA PHE A 85 -21.06 -4.52 -7.44
C PHE A 85 -21.74 -5.74 -6.79
N SER A 86 -22.18 -6.74 -7.57
CA SER A 86 -22.91 -7.89 -7.03
C SER A 86 -22.07 -8.64 -5.97
N ALA A 87 -20.79 -8.88 -6.22
CA ALA A 87 -19.92 -9.57 -5.29
C ALA A 87 -19.78 -8.87 -3.92
N TYR A 88 -19.94 -7.54 -3.89
CA TYR A 88 -19.75 -6.71 -2.70
C TYR A 88 -21.06 -6.33 -2.01
N LEU A 89 -22.12 -6.09 -2.76
CA LEU A 89 -23.36 -5.51 -2.23
C LEU A 89 -24.51 -6.51 -2.13
N THR A 90 -24.29 -7.79 -2.46
CA THR A 90 -25.32 -8.83 -2.33
C THR A 90 -24.91 -9.95 -1.37
N GLY A 91 -25.83 -10.81 -1.02
CA GLY A 91 -25.57 -12.00 -0.22
C GLY A 91 -25.01 -11.71 1.18
N SER A 92 -24.06 -12.52 1.60
CA SER A 92 -23.40 -12.44 2.91
C SER A 92 -22.08 -11.65 2.90
N SER A 93 -21.80 -10.94 1.81
CA SER A 93 -20.58 -10.15 1.69
C SER A 93 -20.40 -9.15 2.85
N GLU A 94 -19.18 -8.97 3.32
CA GLU A 94 -18.89 -8.07 4.46
C GLU A 94 -19.29 -6.60 4.16
N PRO A 95 -19.01 -6.04 2.97
CA PRO A 95 -19.48 -4.71 2.60
C PRO A 95 -21.00 -4.57 2.57
N ASN A 96 -21.75 -5.65 2.33
CA ASN A 96 -23.19 -5.63 2.38
C ASN A 96 -23.73 -5.78 3.82
N LYS A 97 -23.13 -6.66 4.62
CA LYS A 97 -23.54 -6.96 6.01
C LYS A 97 -22.57 -6.33 7.01
N LEU A 98 -22.57 -5.01 7.08
CA LEU A 98 -21.70 -4.24 7.95
C LEU A 98 -21.94 -4.55 9.43
N LYS A 99 -20.86 -4.76 10.16
CA LYS A 99 -20.83 -4.91 11.61
C LYS A 99 -20.48 -3.60 12.29
N SER A 100 -20.76 -3.50 13.59
CA SER A 100 -20.44 -2.31 14.39
C SER A 100 -19.19 -2.49 15.26
N GLU A 101 -18.63 -3.70 15.34
CA GLU A 101 -17.45 -3.99 16.16
C GLU A 101 -16.22 -3.27 15.61
N ILE A 102 -15.49 -2.61 16.51
CA ILE A 102 -14.32 -1.79 16.16
C ILE A 102 -13.25 -2.55 15.38
N PRO A 103 -12.81 -3.77 15.77
CA PRO A 103 -11.78 -4.48 15.01
C PRO A 103 -12.18 -4.78 13.55
N ARG A 104 -13.47 -5.04 13.30
CA ARG A 104 -13.98 -5.27 11.94
C ARG A 104 -14.01 -3.98 11.13
N ARG A 105 -14.46 -2.88 11.75
CA ARG A 105 -14.48 -1.58 11.10
C ARG A 105 -13.06 -1.08 10.76
N LEU A 106 -12.09 -1.26 11.66
CA LEU A 106 -10.69 -0.93 11.39
C LEU A 106 -10.13 -1.70 10.20
N ARG A 107 -10.52 -2.98 10.03
CA ARG A 107 -10.13 -3.73 8.83
C ARG A 107 -10.72 -3.15 7.54
N LEU A 108 -11.99 -2.70 7.55
CA LEU A 108 -12.59 -2.03 6.41
C LEU A 108 -11.91 -0.70 6.10
N HIS A 109 -11.57 0.08 7.14
CA HIS A 109 -10.84 1.33 7.00
C HIS A 109 -9.45 1.13 6.39
N ARG A 110 -8.69 0.12 6.86
CA ARG A 110 -7.39 -0.24 6.28
C ARG A 110 -7.48 -0.62 4.81
N MET A 111 -8.53 -1.34 4.43
CA MET A 111 -8.77 -1.67 3.02
C MET A 111 -9.09 -0.43 2.20
N ALA A 112 -9.89 0.51 2.74
CA ALA A 112 -10.20 1.77 2.07
C ALA A 112 -8.95 2.64 1.86
N GLU A 113 -8.07 2.70 2.86
CA GLU A 113 -6.77 3.38 2.77
C GLU A 113 -5.93 2.80 1.64
N ILE A 114 -5.81 1.47 1.56
CA ILE A 114 -5.03 0.81 0.50
C ILE A 114 -5.65 1.03 -0.89
N LEU A 115 -6.97 0.87 -1.04
CA LEU A 115 -7.60 1.10 -2.35
C LEU A 115 -7.48 2.56 -2.81
N THR A 116 -7.46 3.50 -1.87
CA THR A 116 -7.23 4.92 -2.18
C THR A 116 -5.82 5.16 -2.68
N ILE A 117 -4.80 4.65 -1.98
CA ILE A 117 -3.40 4.85 -2.38
C ILE A 117 -3.10 4.15 -3.72
N MET A 118 -3.63 2.95 -3.96
CA MET A 118 -3.50 2.27 -5.26
C MET A 118 -4.13 3.10 -6.39
N HIS A 119 -5.35 3.60 -6.18
CA HIS A 119 -6.03 4.45 -7.15
C HIS A 119 -5.23 5.75 -7.43
N ASN A 120 -4.74 6.43 -6.41
CA ASN A 120 -3.96 7.66 -6.57
C ASN A 120 -2.59 7.41 -7.23
N ALA A 121 -2.03 6.21 -7.08
CA ALA A 121 -0.81 5.79 -7.75
C ALA A 121 -1.04 5.28 -9.18
N ASP A 122 -2.26 5.39 -9.72
CA ASP A 122 -2.67 4.92 -11.04
C ASP A 122 -2.52 3.39 -11.21
N ILE A 123 -2.62 2.63 -10.11
CA ILE A 123 -2.55 1.18 -10.13
C ILE A 123 -3.97 0.59 -10.24
N PRO A 124 -4.28 -0.21 -11.26
CA PRO A 124 -5.54 -0.93 -11.39
C PRO A 124 -5.88 -1.73 -10.14
N ALA A 125 -6.87 -1.28 -9.38
CA ALA A 125 -7.27 -1.88 -8.12
C ALA A 125 -8.73 -2.35 -8.12
N PHE A 126 -9.57 -1.79 -9.00
CA PHE A 126 -10.96 -2.18 -9.08
C PHE A 126 -11.13 -3.44 -9.94
N PRO A 127 -12.10 -4.32 -9.62
CA PRO A 127 -12.27 -5.60 -10.32
C PRO A 127 -12.46 -5.50 -11.85
N TRP A 128 -12.99 -4.38 -12.34
CA TRP A 128 -13.22 -4.13 -13.77
C TRP A 128 -12.04 -3.51 -14.52
N GLU A 129 -10.99 -3.12 -13.81
CA GLU A 129 -9.78 -2.52 -14.40
C GLU A 129 -8.71 -3.57 -14.71
N LYS A 130 -8.90 -4.80 -14.25
CA LYS A 130 -7.88 -5.87 -14.30
C LYS A 130 -8.49 -7.23 -14.57
N ALA A 131 -7.68 -8.18 -15.02
CA ALA A 131 -8.10 -9.56 -15.17
C ALA A 131 -8.39 -10.20 -13.80
N PRO A 132 -9.25 -11.23 -13.71
CA PRO A 132 -9.38 -12.03 -12.49
C PRO A 132 -8.02 -12.59 -12.05
N PHE A 133 -7.79 -12.72 -10.75
CA PHE A 133 -6.48 -13.13 -10.21
C PHE A 133 -6.00 -14.46 -10.79
N SER A 134 -6.90 -15.43 -11.01
CA SER A 134 -6.58 -16.71 -11.63
C SER A 134 -6.05 -16.63 -13.07
N ALA A 135 -6.28 -15.51 -13.74
CA ALA A 135 -5.80 -15.23 -15.09
C ALA A 135 -4.72 -14.14 -15.13
N ALA A 136 -4.29 -13.63 -13.98
CA ALA A 136 -3.37 -12.51 -13.90
C ALA A 136 -2.00 -12.79 -14.52
N SER A 137 -1.51 -14.03 -14.40
CA SER A 137 -0.24 -14.46 -15.02
C SER A 137 -0.26 -14.47 -16.54
N GLN A 138 -1.46 -14.51 -17.15
CA GLN A 138 -1.65 -14.50 -18.60
C GLN A 138 -2.01 -13.12 -19.13
N SER A 139 -2.23 -12.16 -18.24
CA SER A 139 -2.61 -10.79 -18.60
C SER A 139 -1.38 -9.90 -18.72
N ALA A 140 -1.30 -9.17 -19.82
CA ALA A 140 -0.27 -8.13 -20.02
C ALA A 140 -0.53 -6.88 -19.16
N ALA A 141 -1.63 -6.80 -18.39
CA ALA A 141 -1.98 -5.65 -17.58
C ALA A 141 -1.32 -5.72 -16.21
N ILE A 142 -0.06 -5.36 -16.13
CA ILE A 142 0.74 -5.15 -14.93
C ILE A 142 1.20 -3.69 -14.96
N PRO A 143 1.18 -2.93 -13.82
CA PRO A 143 0.86 -3.38 -12.46
C PRO A 143 -0.64 -3.60 -12.20
N ALA A 144 -0.98 -4.44 -11.19
CA ALA A 144 -2.35 -4.64 -10.74
C ALA A 144 -2.41 -5.05 -9.27
N TYR A 145 -3.35 -4.45 -8.53
CA TYR A 145 -3.56 -4.76 -7.11
C TYR A 145 -4.79 -5.64 -6.91
N TYR A 146 -4.62 -6.75 -6.19
CA TYR A 146 -5.68 -7.68 -5.81
C TYR A 146 -5.90 -7.68 -4.31
N THR A 147 -7.10 -7.40 -3.87
CA THR A 147 -7.45 -7.42 -2.44
C THR A 147 -7.33 -8.84 -1.87
N SER A 148 -7.10 -8.94 -0.56
CA SER A 148 -7.07 -10.24 0.12
C SER A 148 -8.36 -11.06 -0.05
N ARG A 149 -9.46 -10.44 -0.44
CA ARG A 149 -10.71 -11.11 -0.76
C ARG A 149 -10.65 -11.83 -2.11
N GLU A 150 -10.14 -11.14 -3.14
CA GLU A 150 -9.97 -11.72 -4.49
C GLU A 150 -8.97 -12.88 -4.45
N VAL A 151 -7.92 -12.76 -3.65
CA VAL A 151 -6.87 -13.77 -3.49
C VAL A 151 -7.32 -15.00 -2.68
N LYS A 152 -8.27 -14.85 -1.75
CA LYS A 152 -8.77 -15.98 -0.93
C LYS A 152 -9.55 -17.04 -1.71
N GLU A 153 -9.87 -16.78 -2.94
CA GLU A 153 -10.54 -17.73 -3.84
C GLU A 153 -9.55 -18.66 -4.55
N ILE A 154 -8.22 -18.45 -4.33
CA ILE A 154 -7.16 -19.27 -4.92
C ILE A 154 -6.98 -20.57 -4.14
N GLY A 155 -6.72 -21.62 -4.88
CA GLY A 155 -6.38 -22.93 -4.33
C GLY A 155 -7.56 -23.84 -4.06
N PRO A 156 -7.30 -25.12 -3.74
CA PRO A 156 -8.34 -26.10 -3.46
C PRO A 156 -9.23 -25.65 -2.30
N GLN A 157 -10.52 -25.92 -2.36
CA GLN A 157 -11.55 -25.46 -1.40
C GLN A 157 -11.23 -25.68 0.10
N GLY A 158 -10.20 -26.47 0.41
CA GLY A 158 -9.71 -26.73 1.78
C GLY A 158 -8.63 -25.77 2.31
N THR A 159 -7.97 -25.02 1.45
CA THR A 159 -6.80 -24.18 1.81
C THR A 159 -7.17 -22.72 2.06
N LYS A 160 -8.19 -22.48 2.88
CA LYS A 160 -8.51 -21.09 3.27
C LYS A 160 -7.35 -20.52 4.08
N ILE A 161 -6.71 -19.47 3.56
CA ILE A 161 -5.72 -18.68 4.31
C ILE A 161 -6.45 -18.00 5.47
N LYS A 162 -6.33 -18.60 6.65
CA LYS A 162 -6.88 -18.03 7.89
C LYS A 162 -5.76 -17.27 8.59
N SER A 163 -6.12 -16.16 9.21
CA SER A 163 -5.26 -15.37 10.10
C SER A 163 -4.16 -14.54 9.43
N SER A 164 -3.93 -14.60 8.12
CA SER A 164 -3.04 -13.64 7.44
C SER A 164 -3.56 -12.21 7.62
N ARG A 165 -2.63 -11.28 7.79
CA ARG A 165 -2.88 -9.84 7.93
C ARG A 165 -2.71 -9.07 6.63
N ALA A 166 -2.33 -9.76 5.56
CA ALA A 166 -2.21 -9.14 4.25
C ALA A 166 -3.53 -8.48 3.83
N THR A 167 -3.44 -7.26 3.35
CA THR A 167 -4.56 -6.52 2.75
C THR A 167 -4.80 -6.96 1.31
N GLY A 168 -3.75 -7.44 0.65
CA GLY A 168 -3.81 -7.92 -0.73
C GLY A 168 -2.43 -8.21 -1.30
N ILE A 169 -2.38 -8.25 -2.63
CA ILE A 169 -1.19 -8.53 -3.43
C ILE A 169 -1.11 -7.47 -4.52
N LEU A 170 0.08 -6.90 -4.69
CA LEU A 170 0.43 -6.09 -5.84
C LEU A 170 1.31 -6.92 -6.77
N LEU A 171 0.88 -7.09 -8.00
CA LEU A 171 1.66 -7.70 -9.07
C LEU A 171 2.31 -6.59 -9.89
N THR A 172 3.60 -6.73 -10.17
CA THR A 172 4.39 -5.83 -11.02
C THR A 172 5.27 -6.64 -11.96
N ASP A 173 5.90 -6.00 -12.91
CA ASP A 173 6.92 -6.62 -13.76
C ASP A 173 8.15 -7.07 -12.97
N GLY A 174 8.43 -6.41 -11.83
CA GLY A 174 9.55 -6.73 -10.94
C GLY A 174 9.25 -7.83 -9.91
N GLY A 175 8.00 -8.30 -9.77
CA GLY A 175 7.67 -9.34 -8.80
C GLY A 175 6.31 -9.21 -8.13
N ILE A 176 6.16 -9.92 -7.02
CA ILE A 176 4.94 -9.98 -6.21
C ILE A 176 5.17 -9.30 -4.87
N PHE A 177 4.31 -8.36 -4.51
CA PHE A 177 4.35 -7.73 -3.19
C PHE A 177 3.13 -8.11 -2.36
N LEU A 178 3.34 -8.71 -1.20
CA LEU A 178 2.31 -8.85 -0.17
C LEU A 178 2.15 -7.52 0.56
N THR A 179 0.95 -6.98 0.58
CA THR A 179 0.69 -5.67 1.19
C THR A 179 0.05 -5.78 2.56
N TYR A 180 0.46 -4.91 3.47
CA TYR A 180 -0.02 -4.81 4.85
C TYR A 180 -0.34 -3.36 5.17
N ASN A 181 -1.26 -3.12 6.11
CA ASN A 181 -1.56 -1.77 6.58
C ASN A 181 -1.68 -1.77 8.11
N THR A 182 -0.70 -1.17 8.77
CA THR A 182 -0.68 -1.01 10.23
C THR A 182 -1.50 0.20 10.69
N ALA A 183 -1.76 1.15 9.79
CA ALA A 183 -2.35 2.46 10.10
C ALA A 183 -1.54 3.20 11.17
N LYS A 184 -2.06 3.32 12.41
CA LYS A 184 -1.40 4.02 13.53
C LYS A 184 -0.99 3.09 14.68
N ALA A 185 -1.13 1.78 14.53
CA ALA A 185 -0.91 0.85 15.62
C ALA A 185 -0.10 -0.35 15.18
N GLN A 186 0.63 -0.92 16.11
CA GLN A 186 1.25 -2.23 15.90
C GLN A 186 0.20 -3.27 15.51
N MET A 187 0.54 -4.15 14.59
CA MET A 187 -0.32 -5.21 14.12
C MET A 187 0.19 -6.55 14.64
N LYS A 188 -0.69 -7.32 15.26
CA LYS A 188 -0.34 -8.67 15.69
C LYS A 188 0.00 -9.52 14.46
N TRP A 189 1.17 -10.15 14.49
CA TRP A 189 1.72 -10.92 13.38
C TRP A 189 1.61 -12.42 13.64
N GLU A 190 1.15 -13.17 12.64
CA GLU A 190 1.13 -14.63 12.67
C GLU A 190 2.04 -15.20 11.58
N TYR A 191 3.31 -15.29 11.87
CA TYR A 191 4.36 -15.72 10.96
C TYR A 191 4.00 -16.98 10.14
N LYS A 192 3.43 -18.01 10.79
CA LYS A 192 3.01 -19.24 10.08
C LYS A 192 1.88 -19.00 9.05
N ALA A 193 0.99 -18.06 9.30
CA ALA A 193 -0.07 -17.73 8.37
C ALA A 193 0.47 -17.00 7.14
N GLU A 194 1.44 -16.12 7.35
CA GLU A 194 2.08 -15.37 6.26
C GLU A 194 2.97 -16.28 5.40
N LEU A 195 3.75 -17.17 6.01
CA LEU A 195 4.53 -18.18 5.27
C LEU A 195 3.64 -19.10 4.43
N ARG A 196 2.48 -19.50 4.96
CA ARG A 196 1.51 -20.30 4.19
C ARG A 196 0.96 -19.51 3.00
N PHE A 197 0.70 -18.22 3.21
CA PHE A 197 0.23 -17.36 2.12
C PHE A 197 1.30 -17.22 1.03
N LYS A 198 2.55 -16.97 1.43
CA LYS A 198 3.70 -16.92 0.51
C LYS A 198 3.84 -18.22 -0.28
N ALA A 199 3.82 -19.37 0.41
CA ALA A 199 3.91 -20.68 -0.22
C ALA A 199 2.77 -20.94 -1.21
N LEU A 200 1.54 -20.55 -0.88
CA LEU A 200 0.39 -20.70 -1.78
C LEU A 200 0.58 -19.90 -3.08
N LEU A 201 1.08 -18.68 -2.99
CA LEU A 201 1.36 -17.87 -4.18
C LEU A 201 2.43 -18.49 -5.08
N GLN A 202 3.43 -19.14 -4.50
CA GLN A 202 4.47 -19.85 -5.24
C GLN A 202 3.95 -21.11 -5.90
N THR A 203 3.05 -21.85 -5.24
CA THR A 203 2.54 -23.13 -5.75
C THR A 203 1.39 -23.00 -6.76
N GLU A 204 0.56 -21.98 -6.61
CA GLU A 204 -0.60 -21.77 -7.52
C GLU A 204 -0.23 -21.02 -8.82
N GLY A 205 1.04 -20.74 -9.03
CA GLY A 205 1.60 -20.44 -10.34
C GLY A 205 1.21 -19.10 -10.97
N VAL A 206 0.80 -18.10 -10.19
CA VAL A 206 0.49 -16.77 -10.77
C VAL A 206 1.75 -16.16 -11.38
N MET A 207 2.89 -16.31 -10.72
CA MET A 207 4.23 -15.97 -11.21
C MET A 207 5.24 -16.85 -10.45
N PRO A 208 5.47 -18.12 -10.84
CA PRO A 208 6.19 -19.09 -10.00
C PRO A 208 7.64 -18.73 -9.73
N ASP A 209 8.29 -18.01 -10.64
CA ASP A 209 9.70 -17.60 -10.52
C ASP A 209 9.85 -16.18 -9.94
N ALA A 210 8.74 -15.49 -9.67
CA ALA A 210 8.80 -14.12 -9.16
C ALA A 210 9.22 -14.08 -7.69
N GLU A 211 10.07 -13.13 -7.37
CA GLU A 211 10.40 -12.85 -5.98
C GLU A 211 9.19 -12.30 -5.24
N ILE A 212 8.95 -12.81 -4.04
CA ILE A 212 7.87 -12.33 -3.16
C ILE A 212 8.46 -11.44 -2.08
N SER A 213 8.13 -10.17 -2.17
CA SER A 213 8.51 -9.11 -1.23
C SER A 213 7.31 -8.64 -0.41
N GLY A 214 7.55 -7.79 0.58
CA GLY A 214 6.51 -7.18 1.40
C GLY A 214 6.43 -5.67 1.22
N ILE A 215 5.22 -5.10 1.34
CA ILE A 215 5.00 -3.67 1.52
C ILE A 215 4.13 -3.48 2.75
N VAL A 216 4.56 -2.62 3.67
CA VAL A 216 3.74 -2.20 4.80
C VAL A 216 3.44 -0.70 4.71
N PHE A 217 2.16 -0.37 4.80
CA PHE A 217 1.69 1.00 4.87
C PHE A 217 1.50 1.43 6.31
N GLY A 218 2.08 2.56 6.67
CA GLY A 218 1.89 3.26 7.93
C GLY A 218 1.25 4.63 7.73
N SER A 219 0.85 5.29 8.81
CA SER A 219 0.26 6.63 8.69
C SER A 219 1.31 7.75 8.60
N THR A 220 2.51 7.53 9.14
CA THR A 220 3.60 8.52 9.19
C THR A 220 4.96 7.82 9.20
N MET A 221 6.04 8.54 8.90
CA MET A 221 7.40 7.96 8.94
C MET A 221 7.85 7.61 10.37
N GLU A 222 7.39 8.31 11.41
CA GLU A 222 7.76 8.01 12.80
C GLU A 222 7.32 6.61 13.25
N GLN A 223 6.33 6.02 12.58
CA GLN A 223 5.93 4.63 12.86
C GLN A 223 6.98 3.60 12.46
N LEU A 224 7.92 3.95 11.60
CA LEU A 224 9.01 3.06 11.20
C LEU A 224 9.82 2.62 12.43
N SER A 225 10.17 3.53 13.31
CA SER A 225 10.91 3.21 14.55
C SER A 225 10.14 2.22 15.45
N ILE A 226 8.82 2.35 15.54
CA ILE A 226 7.97 1.44 16.31
C ILE A 226 7.95 0.03 15.69
N LEU A 227 7.90 -0.06 14.36
CA LEU A 227 7.83 -1.34 13.63
C LEU A 227 9.19 -2.06 13.59
N THR A 228 10.28 -1.36 13.87
CA THR A 228 11.65 -1.90 13.84
C THR A 228 12.17 -2.30 15.22
N GLN A 229 11.51 -1.85 16.29
CA GLN A 229 11.91 -2.23 17.65
C GLN A 229 11.65 -3.73 17.90
N PRO A 230 12.64 -4.46 18.45
CA PRO A 230 12.46 -5.85 18.84
C PRO A 230 11.50 -5.89 20.04
N ASP A 231 10.25 -6.23 19.81
CA ASP A 231 9.30 -6.54 20.88
C ASP A 231 9.23 -8.06 21.08
N ALA A 232 9.31 -8.50 22.33
CA ALA A 232 9.32 -9.92 22.71
C ALA A 232 7.98 -10.65 22.42
N HIS A 233 6.95 -9.97 21.91
CA HIS A 233 5.58 -10.51 21.94
C HIS A 233 4.84 -10.45 20.58
N SER A 234 5.32 -11.17 19.57
CA SER A 234 4.48 -11.53 18.40
C SER A 234 3.82 -10.36 17.63
N TYR A 235 4.37 -9.15 17.73
CA TYR A 235 3.95 -8.05 16.89
C TYR A 235 4.63 -8.10 15.52
N PHE A 236 4.06 -7.41 14.57
CA PHE A 236 4.62 -7.24 13.25
C PHE A 236 5.99 -6.54 13.34
N LEU A 237 7.01 -7.23 12.84
CA LEU A 237 8.36 -6.68 12.69
C LEU A 237 8.72 -6.71 11.19
N LEU A 238 9.41 -5.66 10.74
CA LEU A 238 9.95 -5.56 9.40
C LEU A 238 11.25 -6.38 9.25
N ASP A 239 11.22 -7.65 9.62
CA ASP A 239 12.39 -8.51 9.58
C ASP A 239 12.10 -9.86 8.95
N GLY A 240 13.14 -10.53 8.46
CA GLY A 240 13.25 -11.98 8.17
C GLY A 240 12.14 -12.69 7.39
N SER A 241 10.95 -12.11 7.26
CA SER A 241 9.82 -12.73 6.56
C SER A 241 9.95 -12.63 5.04
N PHE A 242 10.59 -11.57 4.57
CA PHE A 242 10.79 -11.26 3.16
C PHE A 242 12.22 -10.79 2.92
N PRO A 243 12.82 -11.07 1.75
CA PRO A 243 14.14 -10.56 1.39
C PRO A 243 14.14 -9.05 1.26
N HIS A 244 13.01 -8.48 0.77
CA HIS A 244 12.73 -7.06 0.67
C HIS A 244 11.41 -6.74 1.35
N PHE A 245 11.40 -5.72 2.20
CA PHE A 245 10.22 -5.28 2.92
C PHE A 245 10.19 -3.76 3.02
N TYR A 246 9.37 -3.17 2.18
CA TYR A 246 9.28 -1.73 2.00
C TYR A 246 8.31 -1.11 2.99
N TYR A 247 8.69 0.02 3.59
CA TYR A 247 7.80 0.83 4.41
C TYR A 247 7.35 2.07 3.64
N LEU A 248 6.04 2.24 3.46
CA LEU A 248 5.45 3.38 2.76
C LEU A 248 4.44 4.08 3.66
N THR A 249 4.41 5.41 3.60
CA THR A 249 3.35 6.21 4.23
C THR A 249 2.07 6.16 3.41
N ASN A 250 0.91 6.27 4.08
CA ASN A 250 -0.38 6.27 3.40
C ASN A 250 -0.78 7.69 2.97
N ASP A 251 0.04 8.31 2.15
CA ASP A 251 -0.08 9.66 1.61
C ASP A 251 0.63 9.81 0.25
N ARG A 252 0.77 11.05 -0.26
CA ARG A 252 1.43 11.34 -1.54
C ARG A 252 2.86 10.82 -1.65
N TYR A 253 3.58 10.75 -0.54
CA TYR A 253 4.95 10.23 -0.53
C TYR A 253 4.97 8.72 -0.82
N GLY A 254 4.10 7.98 -0.11
CA GLY A 254 3.95 6.55 -0.37
C GLY A 254 3.38 6.25 -1.76
N GLU A 255 2.48 7.10 -2.30
CA GLU A 255 1.98 6.99 -3.68
C GLU A 255 3.13 7.10 -4.70
N ALA A 256 4.04 8.05 -4.50
CA ALA A 256 5.21 8.24 -5.37
C ALA A 256 6.16 7.04 -5.33
N ILE A 257 6.49 6.53 -4.12
CA ILE A 257 7.34 5.34 -3.99
C ILE A 257 6.66 4.11 -4.59
N LEU A 258 5.34 4.00 -4.43
CA LEU A 258 4.56 2.91 -5.01
C LEU A 258 4.63 2.89 -6.54
N ARG A 259 4.57 4.07 -7.19
CA ARG A 259 4.80 4.21 -8.64
C ARG A 259 6.20 3.73 -9.04
N LEU A 260 7.25 4.13 -8.30
CA LEU A 260 8.62 3.67 -8.56
C LEU A 260 8.77 2.15 -8.40
N LEU A 261 8.08 1.54 -7.44
CA LEU A 261 8.09 0.09 -7.27
C LEU A 261 7.36 -0.64 -8.42
N CYS A 262 6.42 0.04 -9.08
CA CYS A 262 5.66 -0.49 -10.22
C CYS A 262 6.30 -0.19 -11.58
N ASP A 263 7.20 0.78 -11.67
CA ASP A 263 7.86 1.21 -12.90
C ASP A 263 9.37 1.07 -12.77
N THR A 264 9.90 -0.06 -13.23
CA THR A 264 11.33 -0.37 -13.20
C THR A 264 12.16 0.61 -14.01
N GLN A 265 11.60 1.23 -15.05
CA GLN A 265 12.31 2.20 -15.86
C GLN A 265 12.45 3.55 -15.15
N GLN A 266 11.38 4.06 -14.53
CA GLN A 266 11.46 5.28 -13.71
C GLN A 266 12.42 5.09 -12.54
N ARG A 267 12.37 3.93 -11.90
CA ARG A 267 13.29 3.59 -10.81
C ARG A 267 14.75 3.62 -11.27
N ARG A 268 15.08 2.99 -12.40
CA ARG A 268 16.42 3.03 -12.98
C ARG A 268 16.87 4.45 -13.32
N THR A 269 15.96 5.28 -13.83
CA THR A 269 16.27 6.69 -14.13
C THR A 269 16.65 7.45 -12.86
N LEU A 270 15.93 7.24 -11.77
CA LEU A 270 16.29 7.82 -10.48
C LEU A 270 17.64 7.29 -9.97
N ASP A 271 17.88 5.97 -10.04
CA ASP A 271 19.14 5.36 -9.61
C ASP A 271 20.33 5.94 -10.39
N VAL A 272 20.20 6.18 -11.69
CA VAL A 272 21.23 6.83 -12.52
C VAL A 272 21.48 8.29 -12.08
N ILE A 273 20.42 9.04 -11.76
CA ILE A 273 20.55 10.41 -11.25
C ILE A 273 21.27 10.42 -9.89
N LEU A 274 20.93 9.47 -9.01
CA LEU A 274 21.54 9.36 -7.68
C LEU A 274 23.02 8.90 -7.73
N ALA A 275 23.37 8.16 -8.76
CA ALA A 275 24.74 7.70 -8.99
C ALA A 275 25.65 8.78 -9.61
N ASP A 276 25.12 9.96 -9.97
CA ASP A 276 25.94 11.03 -10.55
C ASP A 276 27.02 11.50 -9.58
N GLY A 277 28.27 11.48 -10.06
CA GLY A 277 29.44 11.80 -9.22
C GLY A 277 29.90 10.67 -8.29
N LEU A 278 29.28 9.50 -8.30
CA LEU A 278 29.69 8.30 -7.57
C LEU A 278 30.37 7.28 -8.50
N HIS A 279 31.08 6.35 -7.91
CA HIS A 279 31.64 5.18 -8.62
C HIS A 279 30.64 4.04 -8.62
N GLU A 280 30.77 3.15 -9.61
CA GLU A 280 29.91 1.95 -9.71
C GLU A 280 30.01 1.08 -8.46
N GLY A 281 28.88 0.58 -8.00
CA GLY A 281 28.81 -0.31 -6.85
C GLY A 281 29.57 -1.63 -7.09
N ILE A 282 30.07 -2.23 -6.03
CA ILE A 282 30.82 -3.50 -6.08
C ILE A 282 29.87 -4.65 -5.73
N PRO A 283 29.50 -5.49 -6.71
CA PRO A 283 28.65 -6.66 -6.45
C PRO A 283 29.32 -7.64 -5.47
N ASN A 284 28.51 -8.24 -4.60
CA ASN A 284 28.96 -9.24 -3.61
C ASN A 284 30.07 -8.77 -2.68
N TRP A 285 30.16 -7.47 -2.45
CA TRP A 285 31.09 -6.93 -1.49
C TRP A 285 30.59 -7.19 -0.04
N ARG A 286 31.51 -7.05 0.95
CA ARG A 286 31.21 -7.25 2.37
C ARG A 286 30.11 -6.35 2.95
N VAL A 287 29.87 -5.20 2.30
CA VAL A 287 28.78 -4.29 2.59
C VAL A 287 27.95 -4.12 1.31
N GLU A 288 26.64 -4.41 1.40
CA GLU A 288 25.72 -4.19 0.28
C GLU A 288 25.73 -2.71 -0.14
N ASN A 289 25.82 -2.42 -1.45
CA ASN A 289 25.92 -1.06 -1.94
C ASN A 289 25.32 -0.92 -3.34
N ASP A 290 24.85 0.28 -3.69
CA ASP A 290 24.44 0.66 -5.04
C ASP A 290 25.55 1.45 -5.76
N ALA A 291 26.38 2.17 -4.99
CA ALA A 291 27.48 2.98 -5.47
C ALA A 291 28.59 3.06 -4.42
N ILE A 292 29.72 3.65 -4.80
CA ILE A 292 30.87 3.93 -3.94
C ILE A 292 31.20 5.41 -4.05
N ASP A 293 31.45 6.09 -2.93
CA ASP A 293 31.87 7.49 -2.93
C ASP A 293 33.35 7.66 -3.32
N SER A 294 33.79 8.90 -3.43
CA SER A 294 35.19 9.24 -3.80
C SER A 294 36.25 8.79 -2.77
N GLU A 295 35.83 8.48 -1.53
CA GLU A 295 36.67 7.99 -0.44
C GLU A 295 36.68 6.45 -0.36
N GLY A 296 35.88 5.78 -1.17
CA GLY A 296 35.75 4.32 -1.19
C GLY A 296 34.74 3.78 -0.20
N ASN A 297 33.87 4.62 0.38
CA ASN A 297 32.82 4.17 1.27
C ASN A 297 31.57 3.73 0.49
N PRO A 298 30.83 2.73 1.00
CA PRO A 298 29.63 2.24 0.35
C PRO A 298 28.48 3.26 0.45
N VAL A 299 27.72 3.37 -0.64
CA VAL A 299 26.51 4.19 -0.75
C VAL A 299 25.33 3.27 -1.04
N LEU A 300 24.24 3.40 -0.27
CA LEU A 300 23.00 2.66 -0.46
C LEU A 300 21.85 3.62 -0.78
N PHE A 301 21.08 3.32 -1.83
CA PHE A 301 19.88 4.08 -2.19
C PHE A 301 18.68 3.58 -1.35
N ALA A 302 18.41 4.32 -0.28
CA ALA A 302 17.40 3.94 0.73
C ALA A 302 16.02 4.60 0.52
N TYR A 303 15.82 5.34 -0.56
CA TYR A 303 14.61 6.11 -0.83
C TYR A 303 13.32 5.26 -0.89
N THR A 304 13.43 3.97 -1.18
CA THR A 304 12.27 3.05 -1.15
C THR A 304 11.93 2.55 0.26
N CYS A 305 12.74 2.88 1.28
CA CYS A 305 12.62 2.35 2.64
C CYS A 305 12.53 0.80 2.69
N ASP A 306 13.41 0.12 1.95
CA ASP A 306 13.60 -1.33 2.07
C ASP A 306 14.33 -1.64 3.37
N PHE A 307 13.56 -1.90 4.42
CA PHE A 307 14.09 -2.01 5.77
C PHE A 307 15.10 -3.16 5.97
N PRO A 308 14.86 -4.40 5.50
CA PRO A 308 15.87 -5.46 5.58
C PRO A 308 17.20 -5.08 4.94
N ARG A 309 17.15 -4.37 3.82
CA ARG A 309 18.34 -3.90 3.11
C ARG A 309 19.10 -2.84 3.90
N ILE A 310 18.37 -1.84 4.43
CA ILE A 310 18.93 -0.79 5.29
C ILE A 310 19.57 -1.42 6.55
N ARG A 311 18.91 -2.38 7.17
CA ARG A 311 19.43 -3.07 8.37
C ARG A 311 20.69 -3.89 8.08
N ARG A 312 20.73 -4.61 6.94
CA ARG A 312 21.94 -5.33 6.52
C ARG A 312 23.11 -4.40 6.30
N PHE A 313 22.86 -3.25 5.65
CA PHE A 313 23.87 -2.21 5.41
C PHE A 313 24.42 -1.68 6.74
N ASP A 314 23.58 -1.21 7.64
CA ASP A 314 23.95 -0.67 8.95
C ASP A 314 24.76 -1.69 9.78
N THR A 315 24.24 -2.92 9.91
CA THR A 315 24.93 -4.00 10.64
C THR A 315 26.30 -4.35 10.02
N ALA A 316 26.40 -4.35 8.69
CA ALA A 316 27.66 -4.67 8.03
C ALA A 316 28.70 -3.56 8.21
N LEU A 317 28.29 -2.29 8.18
CA LEU A 317 29.18 -1.17 8.47
C LEU A 317 29.76 -1.26 9.89
N GLU A 318 28.90 -1.51 10.89
CA GLU A 318 29.34 -1.69 12.27
C GLU A 318 30.30 -2.87 12.42
N LEU A 319 29.95 -4.03 11.84
CA LEU A 319 30.77 -5.25 11.91
C LEU A 319 32.17 -5.07 11.28
N HIS A 320 32.27 -4.30 10.22
CA HIS A 320 33.52 -4.07 9.49
C HIS A 320 34.26 -2.79 9.91
N GLY A 321 33.72 -2.01 10.86
CA GLY A 321 34.30 -0.74 11.30
C GLY A 321 34.40 0.28 10.16
N MET A 322 33.44 0.30 9.25
CA MET A 322 33.36 1.18 8.09
C MET A 322 32.29 2.25 8.31
N THR A 323 32.40 3.35 7.61
CA THR A 323 31.32 4.31 7.44
C THR A 323 30.70 4.15 6.06
N GLY A 324 29.42 4.55 5.92
CA GLY A 324 28.72 4.51 4.65
C GLY A 324 27.57 5.50 4.60
N THR A 325 27.08 5.77 3.39
CA THR A 325 26.02 6.77 3.17
C THR A 325 24.72 6.12 2.74
N LEU A 326 23.60 6.49 3.37
CA LEU A 326 22.25 6.22 2.90
C LEU A 326 21.68 7.44 2.18
N ILE A 327 21.31 7.30 0.91
CA ILE A 327 20.60 8.33 0.17
C ILE A 327 19.10 8.10 0.32
N CYS A 328 18.38 9.07 0.89
CA CYS A 328 16.95 9.02 1.16
C CYS A 328 16.25 10.32 0.77
N PHE A 329 14.92 10.35 0.78
CA PHE A 329 14.19 11.61 0.67
C PHE A 329 14.21 12.39 1.99
N ASP A 330 14.10 13.71 1.89
CA ASP A 330 14.08 14.64 3.02
C ASP A 330 13.05 14.26 4.10
N TYR A 331 11.84 13.85 3.71
CA TYR A 331 10.79 13.43 4.65
C TYR A 331 11.10 12.10 5.37
N GLN A 332 12.08 11.32 4.92
CA GLN A 332 12.47 10.04 5.51
C GLN A 332 13.63 10.18 6.50
N GLU A 333 14.40 11.26 6.40
CA GLU A 333 15.70 11.43 7.06
C GLU A 333 15.61 11.28 8.58
N GLU A 334 14.63 11.93 9.22
CA GLU A 334 14.48 11.89 10.70
C GLU A 334 14.19 10.46 11.19
N ALA A 335 13.26 9.76 10.52
CA ALA A 335 12.90 8.39 10.89
C ALA A 335 14.07 7.40 10.65
N LEU A 336 14.84 7.58 9.57
CA LEU A 336 16.02 6.75 9.31
C LEU A 336 17.14 7.03 10.31
N ARG A 337 17.32 8.28 10.74
CA ARG A 337 18.30 8.63 11.77
C ARG A 337 18.00 7.96 13.11
N GLU A 338 16.73 7.76 13.45
CA GLU A 338 16.35 7.06 14.69
C GLU A 338 16.68 5.56 14.71
N ILE A 339 16.74 4.92 13.53
CA ILE A 339 16.88 3.46 13.40
C ILE A 339 18.26 3.00 12.94
N CYS A 340 19.09 3.90 12.39
CA CYS A 340 20.45 3.60 11.93
C CYS A 340 21.48 3.92 13.01
N GLY A 341 22.58 3.16 13.01
CA GLY A 341 23.72 3.35 13.90
C GLY A 341 24.62 4.53 13.51
N GLN A 342 25.66 4.76 14.32
CA GLN A 342 26.58 5.89 14.14
C GLN A 342 27.50 5.76 12.90
N CYS A 343 27.61 4.57 12.33
CA CYS A 343 28.42 4.32 11.12
C CYS A 343 27.72 4.79 9.82
N VAL A 344 26.44 5.12 9.90
CA VAL A 344 25.60 5.54 8.76
C VAL A 344 25.52 7.06 8.69
N MET A 345 25.92 7.63 7.56
CA MET A 345 25.66 9.03 7.21
C MET A 345 24.38 9.10 6.37
N LEU A 346 23.50 10.05 6.66
CA LEU A 346 22.30 10.28 5.86
C LEU A 346 22.52 11.46 4.91
N GLN A 347 22.23 11.24 3.64
CA GLN A 347 22.18 12.27 2.60
C GLN A 347 20.75 12.33 2.07
N SER A 348 20.07 13.43 2.34
CA SER A 348 18.71 13.63 1.85
C SER A 348 18.67 14.36 0.53
N ILE A 349 17.68 13.99 -0.28
CA ILE A 349 17.32 14.64 -1.55
C ILE A 349 15.92 15.24 -1.42
N ASP A 350 15.71 16.38 -2.06
CA ASP A 350 14.43 17.08 -2.06
C ASP A 350 13.36 16.27 -2.80
N PHE A 351 12.35 15.82 -2.09
CA PHE A 351 11.25 15.05 -2.66
C PHE A 351 10.46 15.85 -3.71
N GLN A 352 10.27 17.18 -3.51
CA GLN A 352 9.50 17.99 -4.45
C GLN A 352 10.26 18.16 -5.78
N GLN A 353 11.57 18.27 -5.71
CA GLN A 353 12.40 18.32 -6.91
C GLN A 353 12.33 16.99 -7.67
N PHE A 354 12.44 15.86 -6.97
CA PHE A 354 12.28 14.53 -7.55
C PHE A 354 10.92 14.37 -8.21
N GLU A 355 9.84 14.70 -7.51
CA GLU A 355 8.47 14.57 -8.02
C GLU A 355 8.27 15.31 -9.35
N ARG A 356 8.82 16.52 -9.46
CA ARG A 356 8.75 17.35 -10.70
C ARG A 356 9.60 16.81 -11.84
N SER A 357 10.78 16.29 -11.54
CA SER A 357 11.78 15.94 -12.57
C SER A 357 11.72 14.48 -13.02
N VAL A 358 11.12 13.58 -12.25
CA VAL A 358 11.09 12.13 -12.55
C VAL A 358 9.68 11.60 -12.72
N LEU A 359 8.73 12.00 -11.87
CA LEU A 359 7.38 11.44 -11.92
C LEU A 359 6.45 12.13 -12.93
N TYR A 360 6.69 13.41 -13.22
CA TYR A 360 5.84 14.21 -14.12
C TYR A 360 6.59 14.72 -15.36
N SER A 361 7.78 14.18 -15.63
CA SER A 361 8.51 14.39 -16.89
C SER A 361 8.03 13.38 -17.92
#